data_d319c1c5b3dec6bebb2c6a4ec261c4fe
#
_entry.id   d319c1c5b3dec6bebb2c6a4ec261c4fe
#
_cell.length_a   1.000
_cell.length_b   1.000
_cell.length_c   1.000
_cell.angle_alpha   90.00
_cell.angle_beta   90.00
_cell.angle_gamma   90.00
#
_symmetry.space_group_name_H-M   'P 1'
#
loop_
_entity.id
_entity.type
_entity.pdbx_description
1 polymer ?
#
loop_
_entity_poly.entity_id
_entity_poly.type
_entity_poly.pdbx_seq_one_letter_code
_entity_poly.pdbx_strand_id
1 'polypeptide(L)'
;MTDLEEFRRETESKYLALPLPKWKQEVGGKIVYREELKYSDYAIPLPSAFPKPDTAGFALVGKGDYVARPLLECQGDPWLSGELFRSSDDKLELLALAGWKHGLFLDIPPGSSAFVKVELTEAAPFRLIIRVGQKASPEIKVRYFQSGKSVGFGTSLLQLYGEEGSRPTLNVLGGYSRVEFSALEGRLGPNSSARITTFISSGDYGRHVGRLWLDAGSEVKAVVGEYVSKNSFGDSLFSVSHRSASTSDVDMRAAVLGKGVLRGVTKIERGAVGSKANLQERVLMVGSEAKAVTSPSLDIYEKDVQAKHGSWAGRIGSNELFYLRSRGLNEEQAVALVLRGLFEPLLSVFPAADVLGDTIDG
;
A
#
# COMPACT_ATOMS: atom_id res chain seq x y z
N MET A 1 19.07 -15.66 20.99
CA MET A 1 18.07 -15.53 19.90
C MET A 1 16.79 -15.02 20.55
N THR A 2 16.29 -13.88 20.11
CA THR A 2 15.03 -13.32 20.65
C THR A 2 13.89 -14.24 20.27
N ASP A 3 13.11 -14.65 21.26
CA ASP A 3 11.92 -15.46 21.03
C ASP A 3 10.80 -14.56 20.46
N LEU A 4 10.03 -15.04 19.50
CA LEU A 4 8.93 -14.29 18.88
C LEU A 4 7.85 -13.94 19.92
N GLU A 5 7.57 -14.80 20.87
CA GLU A 5 6.62 -14.52 21.95
C GLU A 5 7.11 -13.39 22.86
N GLU A 6 8.37 -13.38 23.20
CA GLU A 6 8.99 -12.31 24.00
C GLU A 6 8.97 -10.98 23.23
N PHE A 7 9.39 -10.99 21.96
CA PHE A 7 9.33 -9.81 21.10
C PHE A 7 7.91 -9.24 20.98
N ARG A 8 6.91 -10.09 20.78
CA ARG A 8 5.51 -9.66 20.66
C ARG A 8 5.02 -9.05 21.97
N ARG A 9 5.32 -9.63 23.12
CA ARG A 9 4.94 -9.12 24.42
C ARG A 9 5.57 -7.75 24.73
N GLU A 10 6.86 -7.57 24.42
CA GLU A 10 7.54 -6.28 24.57
C GLU A 10 6.97 -5.23 23.62
N THR A 11 6.73 -5.62 22.38
CA THR A 11 6.13 -4.73 21.36
C THR A 11 4.69 -4.36 21.70
N GLU A 12 3.89 -5.27 22.26
CA GLU A 12 2.54 -5.00 22.73
C GLU A 12 2.55 -3.99 23.87
N SER A 13 3.46 -4.13 24.82
CA SER A 13 3.63 -3.17 25.94
C SER A 13 3.98 -1.77 25.40
N LYS A 14 4.89 -1.68 24.44
CA LYS A 14 5.24 -0.42 23.77
C LYS A 14 4.04 0.15 22.99
N TYR A 15 3.33 -0.70 22.25
CA TYR A 15 2.12 -0.31 21.50
C TYR A 15 1.06 0.29 22.41
N LEU A 16 0.77 -0.32 23.55
CA LEU A 16 -0.22 0.19 24.51
C LEU A 16 0.17 1.55 25.08
N ALA A 17 1.46 1.78 25.32
CA ALA A 17 1.98 3.01 25.88
C ALA A 17 2.02 4.19 24.88
N LEU A 18 2.14 3.93 23.58
CA LEU A 18 2.25 4.98 22.58
C LEU A 18 0.89 5.64 22.29
N PRO A 19 0.86 6.97 22.09
CA PRO A 19 -0.31 7.66 21.57
C PRO A 19 -0.53 7.32 20.10
N LEU A 20 -1.73 7.63 19.57
CA LEU A 20 -1.96 7.61 18.13
C LEU A 20 -0.98 8.56 17.44
N PRO A 21 -0.46 8.19 16.25
CA PRO A 21 0.46 9.04 15.52
C PRO A 21 -0.20 10.38 15.17
N LYS A 22 0.56 11.46 15.31
CA LYS A 22 0.13 12.79 14.85
C LYS A 22 0.60 12.97 13.39
N TRP A 23 -0.26 13.56 12.62
CA TRP A 23 0.09 13.95 11.26
C TRP A 23 1.17 15.03 11.26
N LYS A 24 2.31 14.71 10.66
CA LYS A 24 3.42 15.64 10.46
C LYS A 24 3.65 15.80 8.98
N GLN A 25 3.66 17.04 8.51
CA GLN A 25 4.16 17.38 7.19
C GLN A 25 5.37 18.29 7.37
N GLU A 26 6.49 17.97 6.76
CA GLU A 26 7.63 18.86 6.70
C GLU A 26 7.48 19.79 5.49
N VAL A 27 7.39 21.08 5.75
CA VAL A 27 7.30 22.12 4.72
C VAL A 27 8.41 23.14 4.98
N GLY A 28 9.40 23.21 4.07
CA GLY A 28 10.52 24.14 4.19
C GLY A 28 11.34 23.97 5.47
N GLY A 29 11.56 22.73 5.93
CA GLY A 29 12.30 22.43 7.16
C GLY A 29 11.53 22.67 8.46
N LYS A 30 10.24 23.00 8.38
CA LYS A 30 9.36 23.15 9.54
C LYS A 30 8.33 22.04 9.57
N ILE A 31 8.14 21.43 10.73
CA ILE A 31 7.07 20.46 10.95
C ILE A 31 5.76 21.22 11.11
N VAL A 32 4.85 21.01 10.17
CA VAL A 32 3.50 21.55 10.21
C VAL A 32 2.54 20.41 10.58
N TYR A 33 1.79 20.60 11.66
CA TYR A 33 0.71 19.68 12.02
C TYR A 33 -0.56 20.15 11.31
N ARG A 34 -1.10 19.33 10.41
CA ARG A 34 -2.42 19.62 9.86
C ARG A 34 -3.48 19.16 10.85
N GLU A 35 -4.06 20.12 11.55
CA GLU A 35 -5.12 19.88 12.55
C GLU A 35 -6.42 19.30 11.94
N GLU A 36 -6.59 19.45 10.64
CA GLU A 36 -7.76 18.95 9.89
C GLU A 36 -7.84 17.43 9.80
N LEU A 37 -6.81 16.72 10.22
CA LEU A 37 -6.66 15.27 10.09
C LEU A 37 -6.18 14.66 11.41
N LYS A 38 -6.94 14.86 12.48
CA LYS A 38 -6.64 14.22 13.78
C LYS A 38 -7.22 12.82 13.78
N TYR A 39 -6.38 11.81 13.97
CA TYR A 39 -6.85 10.45 14.27
C TYR A 39 -7.81 10.41 15.45
N SER A 40 -7.70 11.38 16.39
CA SER A 40 -8.60 11.54 17.53
C SER A 40 -10.04 11.88 17.14
N ASP A 41 -10.28 12.42 15.95
CA ASP A 41 -11.61 12.77 15.46
C ASP A 41 -12.38 11.55 14.95
N TYR A 42 -11.69 10.43 14.79
CA TYR A 42 -12.27 9.15 14.42
C TYR A 42 -12.19 8.22 15.62
N ALA A 43 -13.31 7.67 16.05
CA ALA A 43 -13.36 6.63 17.07
C ALA A 43 -12.77 5.32 16.49
N ILE A 44 -11.43 5.26 16.41
CA ILE A 44 -10.71 4.12 15.88
C ILE A 44 -10.71 3.03 16.93
N PRO A 45 -11.41 1.90 16.75
CA PRO A 45 -11.46 0.80 17.71
C PRO A 45 -10.16 -0.01 17.63
N LEU A 46 -9.06 0.56 18.15
CA LEU A 46 -7.79 -0.15 18.22
C LEU A 46 -7.87 -1.34 19.16
N PRO A 47 -7.24 -2.47 18.86
CA PRO A 47 -7.21 -3.61 19.75
C PRO A 47 -6.50 -3.28 21.07
N SER A 48 -7.06 -3.76 22.16
CA SER A 48 -6.47 -3.63 23.50
C SER A 48 -5.41 -4.69 23.80
N ALA A 49 -5.30 -5.70 22.93
CA ALA A 49 -4.31 -6.77 23.00
C ALA A 49 -4.01 -7.29 21.59
N PHE A 50 -2.80 -7.83 21.39
CA PHE A 50 -2.45 -8.50 20.14
C PHE A 50 -3.18 -9.85 20.03
N PRO A 51 -3.70 -10.20 18.84
CA PRO A 51 -4.28 -11.51 18.65
C PRO A 51 -3.23 -12.61 18.81
N LYS A 52 -3.67 -13.78 19.27
CA LYS A 52 -2.79 -14.95 19.28
C LYS A 52 -2.47 -15.36 17.84
N PRO A 53 -1.20 -15.49 17.46
CA PRO A 53 -0.84 -15.87 16.11
C PRO A 53 -1.15 -17.35 15.85
N ASP A 54 -1.41 -17.68 14.60
CA ASP A 54 -1.60 -19.05 14.13
C ASP A 54 -0.87 -19.34 12.81
N THR A 55 -0.89 -20.59 12.37
CA THR A 55 -0.26 -21.04 11.12
C THR A 55 -1.21 -21.08 9.93
N ALA A 56 -2.48 -20.77 10.14
CA ALA A 56 -3.51 -20.74 9.12
C ALA A 56 -3.68 -19.33 8.51
N GLY A 57 -4.75 -19.11 7.78
CA GLY A 57 -5.19 -17.78 7.35
C GLY A 57 -4.87 -17.43 5.92
N PHE A 58 -4.09 -18.25 5.19
CA PHE A 58 -3.80 -18.04 3.78
C PHE A 58 -4.16 -19.24 2.93
N ALA A 59 -4.78 -19.00 1.78
CA ALA A 59 -4.89 -19.94 0.68
C ALA A 59 -3.89 -19.57 -0.41
N LEU A 60 -3.13 -20.55 -0.88
CA LEU A 60 -2.12 -20.36 -1.91
C LEU A 60 -2.44 -21.23 -3.13
N VAL A 61 -2.35 -20.61 -4.30
CA VAL A 61 -2.39 -21.30 -5.58
C VAL A 61 -1.21 -20.79 -6.40
N GLY A 62 -0.34 -21.70 -6.84
CA GLY A 62 0.85 -21.28 -7.57
C GLY A 62 1.36 -22.30 -8.56
N LYS A 63 2.26 -21.84 -9.44
CA LYS A 63 3.03 -22.64 -10.41
C LYS A 63 4.48 -22.15 -10.40
N GLY A 64 5.41 -23.04 -10.70
CA GLY A 64 6.84 -22.76 -10.67
C GLY A 64 7.42 -22.98 -9.27
N ASP A 65 8.69 -22.56 -9.08
CA ASP A 65 9.45 -22.82 -7.88
C ASP A 65 9.22 -21.71 -6.84
N TYR A 66 8.63 -22.06 -5.72
CA TYR A 66 8.50 -21.23 -4.54
C TYR A 66 8.36 -22.07 -3.27
N VAL A 67 8.71 -21.48 -2.14
CA VAL A 67 8.50 -22.05 -0.82
C VAL A 67 7.63 -21.12 -0.01
N ALA A 68 6.60 -21.64 0.63
CA ALA A 68 5.72 -20.87 1.52
C ALA A 68 5.72 -21.52 2.91
N ARG A 69 6.01 -20.73 3.94
CA ARG A 69 6.07 -21.20 5.32
C ARG A 69 5.34 -20.23 6.26
N PRO A 70 4.59 -20.71 7.27
CA PRO A 70 4.09 -19.85 8.34
C PRO A 70 5.24 -19.09 9.03
N LEU A 71 5.06 -17.81 9.31
CA LEU A 71 6.08 -17.00 9.99
C LEU A 71 6.46 -17.56 11.38
N LEU A 72 5.51 -18.20 12.06
CA LEU A 72 5.75 -18.88 13.33
C LEU A 72 6.85 -19.97 13.24
N GLU A 73 6.99 -20.61 12.09
CA GLU A 73 7.97 -21.67 11.85
C GLU A 73 9.33 -21.13 11.35
N CYS A 74 9.43 -19.82 11.14
CA CYS A 74 10.61 -19.19 10.53
C CYS A 74 11.55 -18.51 11.52
N GLN A 75 11.33 -18.62 12.83
CA GLN A 75 12.09 -17.88 13.86
C GLN A 75 13.61 -18.14 13.84
N GLY A 76 14.02 -19.33 13.41
CA GLY A 76 15.44 -19.72 13.29
C GLY A 76 16.07 -19.38 11.94
N ASP A 77 15.34 -18.77 11.01
CA ASP A 77 15.85 -18.41 9.70
C ASP A 77 16.76 -17.18 9.79
N PRO A 78 18.08 -17.29 9.47
CA PRO A 78 19.02 -16.18 9.64
C PRO A 78 18.67 -14.95 8.79
N TRP A 79 18.06 -15.14 7.63
CA TRP A 79 17.66 -14.04 6.75
C TRP A 79 16.46 -13.29 7.31
N LEU A 80 15.52 -14.00 7.90
CA LEU A 80 14.30 -13.42 8.45
C LEU A 80 14.49 -12.75 9.81
N SER A 81 15.51 -13.13 10.57
CA SER A 81 15.66 -12.67 11.97
C SER A 81 15.69 -11.15 12.10
N GLY A 82 16.38 -10.44 11.20
CA GLY A 82 16.42 -8.98 11.19
C GLY A 82 15.10 -8.30 10.83
N GLU A 83 14.24 -8.98 10.09
CA GLU A 83 12.94 -8.44 9.67
C GLU A 83 11.82 -8.80 10.63
N LEU A 84 11.83 -10.01 11.20
CA LEU A 84 10.81 -10.45 12.15
C LEU A 84 10.80 -9.60 13.41
N PHE A 85 11.95 -9.19 13.90
CA PHE A 85 12.14 -8.48 15.17
C PHE A 85 12.32 -6.96 15.01
N ARG A 86 11.83 -6.39 13.94
CA ARG A 86 11.84 -4.93 13.74
C ARG A 86 10.93 -4.23 14.73
N SER A 87 11.33 -3.05 15.17
CA SER A 87 10.54 -2.17 16.01
C SER A 87 10.29 -0.82 15.32
N SER A 88 9.29 -0.09 15.78
CA SER A 88 8.93 1.26 15.33
C SER A 88 8.56 2.13 16.52
N ASP A 89 8.52 3.44 16.33
CA ASP A 89 7.97 4.42 17.28
C ASP A 89 6.55 4.89 16.87
N ASP A 90 6.02 4.34 15.78
CA ASP A 90 4.64 4.56 15.35
C ASP A 90 3.76 3.41 15.87
N LYS A 91 2.69 3.77 16.58
CA LYS A 91 1.74 2.82 17.18
C LYS A 91 1.12 1.88 16.16
N LEU A 92 0.73 2.38 14.99
CA LEU A 92 0.08 1.58 13.95
C LEU A 92 1.08 0.66 13.25
N GLU A 93 2.33 1.11 13.08
CA GLU A 93 3.40 0.27 12.56
C GLU A 93 3.77 -0.87 13.52
N LEU A 94 3.83 -0.60 14.83
CA LEU A 94 4.04 -1.67 15.83
C LEU A 94 2.95 -2.73 15.75
N LEU A 95 1.70 -2.30 15.59
CA LEU A 95 0.58 -3.21 15.44
C LEU A 95 0.72 -4.07 14.17
N ALA A 96 1.15 -3.51 13.06
CA ALA A 96 1.38 -4.25 11.82
C ALA A 96 2.61 -5.18 11.91
N LEU A 97 3.67 -4.77 12.62
CA LEU A 97 4.89 -5.55 12.79
C LEU A 97 4.72 -6.77 13.71
N ALA A 98 3.95 -6.64 14.78
CA ALA A 98 3.85 -7.67 15.81
C ALA A 98 2.42 -8.13 16.14
N GLY A 99 1.40 -7.31 15.84
CA GLY A 99 0.00 -7.61 16.14
C GLY A 99 -0.73 -8.47 15.09
N TRP A 100 -0.02 -9.14 14.20
CA TRP A 100 -0.64 -10.03 13.21
C TRP A 100 -1.15 -11.34 13.83
N LYS A 101 -2.27 -11.85 13.31
CA LYS A 101 -2.79 -13.18 13.59
C LYS A 101 -2.21 -14.18 12.61
N HIS A 102 -2.19 -13.86 11.32
CA HIS A 102 -1.68 -14.72 10.27
C HIS A 102 -0.36 -14.19 9.72
N GLY A 103 0.64 -15.04 9.66
CA GLY A 103 1.96 -14.69 9.15
C GLY A 103 2.45 -15.69 8.11
N LEU A 104 2.89 -15.19 6.94
CA LEU A 104 3.40 -16.01 5.85
C LEU A 104 4.75 -15.49 5.35
N PHE A 105 5.69 -16.39 5.16
CA PHE A 105 6.92 -16.18 4.40
C PHE A 105 6.81 -16.87 3.05
N LEU A 106 6.97 -16.10 1.98
CA LEU A 106 7.04 -16.60 0.61
C LEU A 106 8.43 -16.36 0.05
N ASP A 107 9.14 -17.44 -0.24
CA ASP A 107 10.49 -17.44 -0.78
C ASP A 107 10.50 -17.93 -2.24
N ILE A 108 10.97 -17.07 -3.14
CA ILE A 108 11.13 -17.37 -4.57
C ILE A 108 12.62 -17.60 -4.83
N PRO A 109 13.06 -18.83 -5.18
CA PRO A 109 14.46 -19.16 -5.39
C PRO A 109 15.13 -18.34 -6.50
N PRO A 110 16.46 -18.18 -6.46
CA PRO A 110 17.21 -17.49 -7.52
C PRO A 110 16.95 -18.07 -8.91
N GLY A 111 16.83 -17.19 -9.91
CA GLY A 111 16.63 -17.54 -11.31
C GLY A 111 15.27 -18.14 -11.66
N SER A 112 14.40 -18.35 -10.68
CA SER A 112 13.10 -18.98 -10.91
C SER A 112 12.06 -18.00 -11.48
N SER A 113 11.05 -18.59 -12.11
CA SER A 113 9.85 -17.90 -12.58
C SER A 113 8.64 -18.59 -11.95
N ALA A 114 7.94 -17.87 -11.11
CA ALA A 114 6.78 -18.40 -10.40
C ALA A 114 5.56 -17.51 -10.59
N PHE A 115 4.39 -18.13 -10.59
CA PHE A 115 3.12 -17.44 -10.40
C PHE A 115 2.55 -17.89 -9.07
N VAL A 116 2.27 -16.95 -8.16
CA VAL A 116 1.71 -17.25 -6.84
C VAL A 116 0.54 -16.33 -6.54
N LYS A 117 -0.61 -16.91 -6.27
CA LYS A 117 -1.79 -16.23 -5.75
C LYS A 117 -1.90 -16.51 -4.26
N VAL A 118 -1.92 -15.46 -3.47
CA VAL A 118 -2.08 -15.50 -2.01
C VAL A 118 -3.41 -14.85 -1.66
N GLU A 119 -4.31 -15.59 -1.05
CA GLU A 119 -5.59 -15.08 -0.57
C GLU A 119 -5.69 -15.23 0.94
N LEU A 120 -6.10 -14.16 1.61
CA LEU A 120 -6.45 -14.21 3.02
C LEU A 120 -7.81 -14.88 3.17
N THR A 121 -7.89 -15.96 3.97
CA THR A 121 -9.11 -16.78 4.11
C THR A 121 -10.11 -16.21 5.09
N GLU A 122 -9.67 -15.34 6.00
CA GLU A 122 -10.52 -14.62 6.93
C GLU A 122 -10.01 -13.19 7.14
N ALA A 123 -10.91 -12.28 7.48
CA ALA A 123 -10.54 -10.89 7.79
C ALA A 123 -9.85 -10.84 9.16
N ALA A 124 -8.54 -10.79 9.16
CA ALA A 124 -7.71 -10.73 10.36
C ALA A 124 -6.41 -9.96 10.09
N PRO A 125 -5.77 -9.40 11.13
CA PRO A 125 -4.44 -8.82 11.02
C PRO A 125 -3.44 -9.83 10.43
N PHE A 126 -2.69 -9.43 9.39
CA PHE A 126 -1.72 -10.32 8.78
C PHE A 126 -0.40 -9.64 8.42
N ARG A 127 0.64 -10.48 8.32
CA ARG A 127 1.96 -10.09 7.82
C ARG A 127 2.43 -11.07 6.74
N LEU A 128 2.81 -10.54 5.59
CA LEU A 128 3.34 -11.32 4.48
C LEU A 128 4.74 -10.81 4.13
N ILE A 129 5.75 -11.67 4.25
CA ILE A 129 7.12 -11.37 3.85
C ILE A 129 7.42 -12.15 2.58
N ILE A 130 7.86 -11.46 1.53
CA ILE A 130 8.17 -12.01 0.22
C ILE A 130 9.65 -11.75 -0.07
N ARG A 131 10.43 -12.82 -0.24
CA ARG A 131 11.79 -12.75 -0.75
C ARG A 131 11.80 -13.22 -2.20
N VAL A 132 12.42 -12.44 -3.05
CA VAL A 132 12.64 -12.77 -4.47
C VAL A 132 14.12 -12.88 -4.72
N GLY A 133 14.59 -14.08 -4.94
CA GLY A 133 16.00 -14.39 -5.14
C GLY A 133 16.59 -13.75 -6.38
N GLN A 134 17.90 -13.76 -6.48
CA GLN A 134 18.67 -13.13 -7.57
C GLN A 134 18.15 -13.58 -8.95
N LYS A 135 17.89 -12.59 -9.83
CA LYS A 135 17.43 -12.81 -11.20
C LYS A 135 16.10 -13.56 -11.34
N ALA A 136 15.40 -13.81 -10.26
CA ALA A 136 14.06 -14.40 -10.29
C ALA A 136 13.02 -13.39 -10.79
N SER A 137 11.97 -13.88 -11.47
CA SER A 137 10.94 -13.02 -12.05
C SER A 137 9.52 -13.57 -11.80
N PRO A 138 9.04 -13.53 -10.54
CA PRO A 138 7.72 -14.00 -10.20
C PRO A 138 6.62 -12.98 -10.55
N GLU A 139 5.41 -13.51 -10.78
CA GLU A 139 4.16 -12.77 -10.66
C GLU A 139 3.44 -13.20 -9.38
N ILE A 140 3.22 -12.25 -8.47
CA ILE A 140 2.60 -12.49 -7.17
C ILE A 140 1.33 -11.65 -7.08
N LYS A 141 0.19 -12.32 -6.82
CA LYS A 141 -1.10 -11.69 -6.59
C LYS A 141 -1.52 -11.90 -5.15
N VAL A 142 -1.74 -10.82 -4.44
CA VAL A 142 -2.22 -10.84 -3.04
C VAL A 142 -3.63 -10.27 -3.00
N ARG A 143 -4.55 -11.03 -2.44
CA ARG A 143 -5.94 -10.62 -2.24
C ARG A 143 -6.32 -10.76 -0.79
N TYR A 144 -6.72 -9.67 -0.16
CA TYR A 144 -7.30 -9.66 1.18
C TYR A 144 -8.60 -8.84 1.24
N PHE A 145 -9.20 -8.65 0.06
CA PHE A 145 -10.51 -8.02 -0.08
C PHE A 145 -11.62 -9.02 0.27
N GLN A 146 -12.52 -8.64 1.17
CA GLN A 146 -13.72 -9.42 1.49
C GLN A 146 -14.96 -8.55 1.33
N SER A 147 -15.78 -8.88 0.34
CA SER A 147 -17.10 -8.26 0.17
C SER A 147 -18.06 -8.71 1.28
N GLY A 148 -18.76 -7.78 1.93
CA GLY A 148 -19.97 -8.05 2.66
C GLY A 148 -19.91 -8.24 4.18
N LYS A 149 -18.73 -8.25 4.84
CA LYS A 149 -18.65 -8.22 6.32
C LYS A 149 -17.49 -7.37 6.78
N SER A 150 -17.79 -6.17 7.26
CA SER A 150 -16.78 -5.31 7.89
C SER A 150 -16.37 -5.88 9.25
N VAL A 151 -15.12 -6.26 9.38
CA VAL A 151 -14.47 -6.48 10.69
C VAL A 151 -14.15 -5.13 11.29
N GLY A 152 -14.24 -4.96 12.59
CA GLY A 152 -14.06 -3.67 13.27
C GLY A 152 -12.74 -2.99 12.96
N PHE A 153 -11.62 -3.72 13.03
CA PHE A 153 -10.27 -3.23 12.76
C PHE A 153 -9.44 -4.28 12.01
N GLY A 154 -8.70 -3.85 11.00
CA GLY A 154 -7.77 -4.67 10.24
C GLY A 154 -6.40 -4.03 10.11
N THR A 155 -5.36 -4.84 10.05
CA THR A 155 -4.01 -4.39 9.70
C THR A 155 -3.36 -5.39 8.77
N SER A 156 -2.62 -4.87 7.79
CA SER A 156 -1.84 -5.67 6.87
C SER A 156 -0.43 -5.10 6.71
N LEU A 157 0.57 -5.97 6.68
CA LEU A 157 1.94 -5.62 6.35
C LEU A 157 2.47 -6.57 5.29
N LEU A 158 2.68 -6.03 4.09
CA LEU A 158 3.35 -6.72 3.00
C LEU A 158 4.78 -6.20 2.89
N GLN A 159 5.75 -7.11 2.87
CA GLN A 159 7.17 -6.78 2.74
C GLN A 159 7.76 -7.51 1.54
N LEU A 160 8.29 -6.77 0.56
CA LEU A 160 8.89 -7.29 -0.67
C LEU A 160 10.39 -7.03 -0.66
N TYR A 161 11.18 -8.08 -0.75
CA TYR A 161 12.63 -8.03 -0.84
C TYR A 161 13.09 -8.63 -2.15
N GLY A 162 13.49 -7.78 -3.10
CA GLY A 162 14.08 -8.19 -4.36
C GLY A 162 15.59 -8.20 -4.26
N GLU A 163 16.23 -9.37 -4.45
CA GLU A 163 17.68 -9.49 -4.54
C GLU A 163 18.18 -8.99 -5.90
N GLU A 164 19.50 -8.95 -6.10
CA GLU A 164 20.14 -8.43 -7.29
C GLU A 164 19.55 -9.00 -8.59
N GLY A 165 19.17 -8.12 -9.52
CA GLY A 165 18.63 -8.47 -10.85
C GLY A 165 17.25 -9.10 -10.82
N SER A 166 16.58 -9.20 -9.67
CA SER A 166 15.22 -9.73 -9.57
C SER A 166 14.19 -8.85 -10.29
N ARG A 167 13.09 -9.46 -10.76
CA ARG A 167 12.05 -8.78 -11.53
C ARG A 167 10.64 -9.13 -11.05
N PRO A 168 10.28 -8.84 -9.80
CA PRO A 168 8.96 -9.16 -9.30
C PRO A 168 7.86 -8.30 -9.95
N THR A 169 6.72 -8.94 -10.21
CA THR A 169 5.44 -8.27 -10.44
C THR A 169 4.55 -8.56 -9.24
N LEU A 170 4.20 -7.52 -8.47
CA LEU A 170 3.35 -7.63 -7.29
C LEU A 170 2.03 -6.89 -7.52
N ASN A 171 0.93 -7.61 -7.44
CA ASN A 171 -0.41 -7.09 -7.56
C ASN A 171 -1.17 -7.30 -6.24
N VAL A 172 -1.61 -6.22 -5.61
CA VAL A 172 -2.27 -6.24 -4.30
C VAL A 172 -3.66 -5.66 -4.40
N LEU A 173 -4.66 -6.44 -4.05
CA LEU A 173 -6.04 -6.03 -3.94
C LEU A 173 -6.50 -6.16 -2.50
N GLY A 174 -6.81 -5.02 -1.86
CA GLY A 174 -7.12 -4.95 -0.45
C GLY A 174 -8.31 -4.08 -0.09
N GLY A 175 -8.68 -4.14 1.18
CA GLY A 175 -9.76 -3.38 1.77
C GLY A 175 -10.91 -4.30 2.24
N TYR A 176 -11.13 -4.37 3.55
CA TYR A 176 -12.19 -5.22 4.12
C TYR A 176 -12.69 -4.76 5.48
N SER A 177 -11.96 -3.88 6.11
CA SER A 177 -12.27 -3.48 7.49
C SER A 177 -12.95 -2.12 7.54
N ARG A 178 -13.77 -1.91 8.55
CA ARG A 178 -14.31 -0.58 8.84
C ARG A 178 -13.20 0.42 9.10
N VAL A 179 -12.20 0.00 9.86
CA VAL A 179 -10.97 0.74 10.12
C VAL A 179 -9.79 -0.12 9.71
N GLU A 180 -8.94 0.40 8.85
CA GLU A 180 -7.81 -0.34 8.32
C GLU A 180 -6.51 0.47 8.36
N PHE A 181 -5.44 -0.21 8.77
CA PHE A 181 -4.08 0.23 8.53
C PHE A 181 -3.36 -0.79 7.67
N SER A 182 -2.97 -0.42 6.46
CA SER A 182 -2.19 -1.27 5.57
C SER A 182 -0.84 -0.66 5.25
N ALA A 183 0.19 -1.49 5.22
CA ALA A 183 1.53 -1.09 4.84
C ALA A 183 2.11 -2.04 3.77
N LEU A 184 2.75 -1.44 2.75
CA LEU A 184 3.58 -2.12 1.77
C LEU A 184 4.99 -1.57 1.86
N GLU A 185 5.96 -2.41 2.18
CA GLU A 185 7.38 -2.06 2.18
C GLU A 185 8.11 -2.86 1.10
N GLY A 186 8.91 -2.21 0.28
CA GLY A 186 9.70 -2.86 -0.76
C GLY A 186 11.16 -2.42 -0.72
N ARG A 187 12.08 -3.38 -0.73
CA ARG A 187 13.52 -3.13 -0.90
C ARG A 187 13.99 -3.81 -2.17
N LEU A 188 14.44 -3.02 -3.12
CA LEU A 188 14.91 -3.49 -4.41
C LEU A 188 16.43 -3.38 -4.48
N GLY A 189 17.07 -4.53 -4.47
CA GLY A 189 18.52 -4.68 -4.58
C GLY A 189 19.06 -4.23 -5.93
N PRO A 190 20.38 -4.26 -6.13
CA PRO A 190 21.02 -3.73 -7.33
C PRO A 190 20.47 -4.35 -8.62
N ASN A 191 20.28 -3.51 -9.66
CA ASN A 191 19.84 -3.92 -10.99
C ASN A 191 18.48 -4.66 -11.03
N SER A 192 17.68 -4.58 -9.99
CA SER A 192 16.34 -5.18 -9.96
C SER A 192 15.30 -4.26 -10.60
N SER A 193 14.21 -4.84 -11.10
CA SER A 193 13.12 -4.09 -11.74
C SER A 193 11.77 -4.62 -11.26
N ALA A 194 11.01 -3.83 -10.52
CA ALA A 194 9.71 -4.23 -9.99
C ALA A 194 8.54 -3.53 -10.67
N ARG A 195 7.44 -4.27 -10.86
CA ARG A 195 6.12 -3.71 -11.14
C ARG A 195 5.23 -3.94 -9.94
N ILE A 196 4.66 -2.87 -9.42
CA ILE A 196 3.78 -2.93 -8.24
C ILE A 196 2.45 -2.27 -8.60
N THR A 197 1.37 -3.02 -8.46
CA THR A 197 0.02 -2.49 -8.63
C THR A 197 -0.76 -2.75 -7.36
N THR A 198 -1.23 -1.70 -6.71
CA THR A 198 -2.05 -1.82 -5.51
C THR A 198 -3.38 -1.13 -5.71
N PHE A 199 -4.45 -1.76 -5.28
CA PHE A 199 -5.76 -1.13 -5.17
C PHE A 199 -6.35 -1.43 -3.80
N ILE A 200 -6.81 -0.39 -3.11
CA ILE A 200 -7.39 -0.50 -1.78
C ILE A 200 -8.71 0.26 -1.73
N SER A 201 -9.75 -0.41 -1.24
CA SER A 201 -11.02 0.22 -0.93
C SER A 201 -11.06 0.54 0.56
N SER A 202 -11.12 1.82 0.90
CA SER A 202 -11.21 2.26 2.30
C SER A 202 -12.61 2.06 2.85
N GLY A 203 -12.69 1.44 4.04
CA GLY A 203 -13.90 1.38 4.87
C GLY A 203 -14.23 2.73 5.49
N ASP A 204 -14.73 2.77 6.73
CA ASP A 204 -15.05 4.03 7.42
C ASP A 204 -13.79 4.90 7.58
N TYR A 205 -12.65 4.26 7.86
CA TYR A 205 -11.33 4.88 7.95
C TYR A 205 -10.25 3.95 7.41
N GLY A 206 -9.45 4.43 6.46
CA GLY A 206 -8.30 3.70 5.92
C GLY A 206 -7.03 4.54 5.96
N ARG A 207 -5.93 3.95 6.45
CA ARG A 207 -4.58 4.48 6.26
C ARG A 207 -3.73 3.48 5.52
N HIS A 208 -3.18 3.93 4.39
CA HIS A 208 -2.39 3.10 3.49
C HIS A 208 -1.00 3.71 3.31
N VAL A 209 0.04 2.95 3.64
CA VAL A 209 1.42 3.44 3.61
C VAL A 209 2.26 2.54 2.71
N GLY A 210 2.75 3.07 1.60
CA GLY A 210 3.74 2.44 0.73
C GLY A 210 5.12 3.05 0.93
N ARG A 211 6.16 2.22 1.09
CA ARG A 211 7.56 2.67 1.17
C ARG A 211 8.44 1.75 0.34
N LEU A 212 9.15 2.33 -0.60
CA LEU A 212 10.09 1.61 -1.45
C LEU A 212 11.49 2.19 -1.30
N TRP A 213 12.49 1.31 -1.22
CA TRP A 213 13.90 1.69 -1.21
C TRP A 213 14.59 1.06 -2.40
N LEU A 214 15.29 1.89 -3.18
CA LEU A 214 15.92 1.53 -4.43
C LEU A 214 17.44 1.60 -4.32
N ASP A 215 18.11 0.49 -4.62
CA ASP A 215 19.56 0.42 -4.72
C ASP A 215 20.05 0.66 -6.16
N ALA A 216 21.35 0.59 -6.39
CA ALA A 216 21.99 0.95 -7.65
C ALA A 216 21.42 0.22 -8.87
N GLY A 217 21.07 0.97 -9.91
CA GLY A 217 20.54 0.41 -11.16
C GLY A 217 19.13 -0.17 -11.05
N SER A 218 18.49 -0.08 -9.90
CA SER A 218 17.13 -0.61 -9.74
C SER A 218 16.07 0.30 -10.36
N GLU A 219 14.95 -0.31 -10.75
CA GLU A 219 13.80 0.37 -11.35
C GLU A 219 12.51 -0.07 -10.70
N VAL A 220 11.59 0.86 -10.48
CA VAL A 220 10.22 0.56 -10.06
C VAL A 220 9.19 1.31 -10.91
N LYS A 221 8.13 0.58 -11.31
CA LYS A 221 6.88 1.16 -11.82
C LYS A 221 5.77 0.79 -10.86
N ALA A 222 5.13 1.81 -10.27
CA ALA A 222 4.06 1.60 -9.30
C ALA A 222 2.78 2.30 -9.74
N VAL A 223 1.65 1.58 -9.70
CA VAL A 223 0.31 2.14 -9.82
C VAL A 223 -0.42 1.90 -8.51
N VAL A 224 -0.83 2.97 -7.86
CA VAL A 224 -1.47 2.93 -6.55
C VAL A 224 -2.88 3.49 -6.69
N GLY A 225 -3.88 2.66 -6.44
CA GLY A 225 -5.28 3.03 -6.50
C GLY A 225 -5.96 3.03 -5.14
N GLU A 226 -6.81 4.00 -4.90
CA GLU A 226 -7.66 4.07 -3.72
C GLU A 226 -9.09 4.46 -4.08
N TYR A 227 -10.05 3.78 -3.47
CA TYR A 227 -11.46 4.14 -3.51
C TYR A 227 -11.94 4.49 -2.11
N VAL A 228 -12.36 5.74 -1.91
CA VAL A 228 -12.86 6.24 -0.62
C VAL A 228 -14.36 6.41 -0.71
N SER A 229 -15.11 5.55 -0.04
CA SER A 229 -16.58 5.52 -0.05
C SER A 229 -17.20 6.78 0.57
N LYS A 230 -18.50 6.97 0.36
CA LYS A 230 -19.27 8.03 1.00
C LYS A 230 -19.20 7.89 2.52
N ASN A 231 -19.01 9.00 3.22
CA ASN A 231 -18.84 9.09 4.69
C ASN A 231 -17.56 8.45 5.24
N SER A 232 -16.65 8.02 4.36
CA SER A 232 -15.37 7.41 4.71
C SER A 232 -14.24 8.43 4.68
N PHE A 233 -13.12 8.05 5.32
CA PHE A 233 -11.86 8.77 5.25
C PHE A 233 -10.73 7.85 4.78
N GLY A 234 -10.04 8.27 3.73
CA GLY A 234 -8.84 7.59 3.22
C GLY A 234 -7.60 8.47 3.36
N ASP A 235 -6.51 7.90 3.84
CA ASP A 235 -5.20 8.53 3.99
C ASP A 235 -4.11 7.67 3.37
N SER A 236 -3.70 7.99 2.14
CA SER A 236 -2.67 7.28 1.42
C SER A 236 -1.35 8.05 1.38
N LEU A 237 -0.27 7.36 1.74
CA LEU A 237 1.10 7.81 1.57
C LEU A 237 1.87 6.78 0.72
N PHE A 238 2.48 7.21 -0.36
CA PHE A 238 3.40 6.37 -1.11
C PHE A 238 4.74 7.06 -1.31
N SER A 239 5.81 6.45 -0.82
CA SER A 239 7.15 7.03 -0.85
C SER A 239 8.15 6.13 -1.55
N VAL A 240 9.04 6.73 -2.34
CA VAL A 240 10.17 6.05 -2.98
C VAL A 240 11.46 6.75 -2.60
N SER A 241 12.39 6.00 -2.02
CA SER A 241 13.72 6.48 -1.64
C SER A 241 14.79 5.91 -2.57
N HIS A 242 15.44 6.75 -3.34
CA HIS A 242 16.60 6.44 -4.16
C HIS A 242 17.87 6.53 -3.31
N ARG A 243 18.41 5.37 -2.91
CA ARG A 243 19.65 5.29 -2.12
C ARG A 243 20.90 5.38 -2.98
N SER A 244 20.77 5.03 -4.24
CA SER A 244 21.80 5.08 -5.28
C SER A 244 21.14 5.40 -6.62
N ALA A 245 21.91 5.55 -7.69
CA ALA A 245 21.40 5.78 -9.05
C ALA A 245 20.29 4.75 -9.41
N SER A 246 19.07 5.20 -9.55
CA SER A 246 17.90 4.34 -9.77
C SER A 246 16.74 5.08 -10.45
N THR A 247 15.72 4.36 -10.87
CA THR A 247 14.59 4.96 -11.58
C THR A 247 13.25 4.61 -10.91
N SER A 248 12.38 5.60 -10.76
CA SER A 248 11.00 5.36 -10.30
C SER A 248 9.97 6.07 -11.17
N ASP A 249 8.86 5.38 -11.41
CA ASP A 249 7.66 5.93 -12.05
C ASP A 249 6.44 5.52 -11.21
N VAL A 250 5.82 6.50 -10.56
CA VAL A 250 4.71 6.28 -9.61
C VAL A 250 3.48 7.05 -10.08
N ASP A 251 2.38 6.33 -10.25
CA ASP A 251 1.07 6.88 -10.60
C ASP A 251 0.05 6.53 -9.52
N MET A 252 -0.32 7.54 -8.73
CA MET A 252 -1.31 7.41 -7.66
C MET A 252 -2.67 7.93 -8.13
N ARG A 253 -3.71 7.15 -7.96
CA ARG A 253 -5.07 7.48 -8.42
C ARG A 253 -6.09 7.23 -7.32
N ALA A 254 -6.94 8.20 -7.03
CA ALA A 254 -7.98 8.04 -6.05
C ALA A 254 -9.34 8.54 -6.54
N ALA A 255 -10.38 7.77 -6.27
CA ALA A 255 -11.76 8.22 -6.36
C ALA A 255 -12.27 8.47 -4.93
N VAL A 256 -12.71 9.70 -4.67
CA VAL A 256 -13.10 10.13 -3.33
C VAL A 256 -14.56 10.59 -3.33
N LEU A 257 -15.41 9.83 -2.63
CA LEU A 257 -16.80 10.17 -2.37
C LEU A 257 -16.98 10.77 -0.96
N GLY A 258 -16.07 10.44 -0.06
CA GLY A 258 -15.99 10.96 1.31
C GLY A 258 -14.89 12.01 1.46
N LYS A 259 -13.91 11.72 2.32
CA LYS A 259 -12.73 12.57 2.53
C LYS A 259 -11.47 11.78 2.22
N GLY A 260 -10.55 12.35 1.42
CA GLY A 260 -9.32 11.66 1.01
C GLY A 260 -8.09 12.55 1.13
N VAL A 261 -6.95 11.93 1.48
CA VAL A 261 -5.63 12.56 1.45
C VAL A 261 -4.68 11.66 0.69
N LEU A 262 -4.10 12.17 -0.37
CA LEU A 262 -3.14 11.46 -1.19
C LEU A 262 -1.80 12.16 -1.13
N ARG A 263 -0.75 11.42 -0.79
CA ARG A 263 0.61 11.94 -0.62
C ARG A 263 1.62 11.03 -1.29
N GLY A 264 2.27 11.55 -2.30
CA GLY A 264 3.43 10.92 -2.89
C GLY A 264 4.71 11.61 -2.43
N VAL A 265 5.73 10.85 -2.11
CA VAL A 265 7.04 11.39 -1.71
C VAL A 265 8.12 10.70 -2.52
N THR A 266 8.93 11.48 -3.22
CA THR A 266 10.17 11.00 -3.83
C THR A 266 11.34 11.57 -3.07
N LYS A 267 12.17 10.70 -2.50
CA LYS A 267 13.40 11.07 -1.84
C LYS A 267 14.60 10.60 -2.68
N ILE A 268 15.52 11.53 -2.98
CA ILE A 268 16.79 11.20 -3.65
C ILE A 268 17.92 11.52 -2.68
N GLU A 269 18.61 10.50 -2.20
CA GLU A 269 19.66 10.60 -1.20
C GLU A 269 20.98 11.10 -1.83
N ARG A 270 21.89 11.60 -1.00
CA ARG A 270 23.23 11.98 -1.45
C ARG A 270 23.96 10.76 -2.00
N GLY A 271 24.62 10.93 -3.15
CA GLY A 271 25.31 9.86 -3.87
C GLY A 271 24.43 9.09 -4.86
N ALA A 272 23.12 9.38 -4.91
CA ALA A 272 22.22 8.79 -5.91
C ALA A 272 22.24 9.55 -7.25
N VAL A 273 23.45 9.84 -7.74
CA VAL A 273 23.72 10.59 -8.98
C VAL A 273 23.09 9.90 -10.19
N GLY A 274 22.43 10.65 -11.06
CA GLY A 274 21.79 10.14 -12.28
C GLY A 274 20.40 9.52 -12.05
N SER A 275 19.88 9.57 -10.84
CA SER A 275 18.53 9.05 -10.54
C SER A 275 17.46 9.77 -11.35
N LYS A 276 16.42 9.00 -11.74
CA LYS A 276 15.26 9.50 -12.47
C LYS A 276 13.99 9.17 -11.72
N ALA A 277 13.15 10.18 -11.46
CA ALA A 277 11.91 10.00 -10.74
C ALA A 277 10.75 10.74 -11.38
N ASN A 278 9.61 10.06 -11.49
CA ASN A 278 8.34 10.63 -11.88
C ASN A 278 7.28 10.24 -10.84
N LEU A 279 6.54 11.23 -10.35
CA LEU A 279 5.43 11.03 -9.43
C LEU A 279 4.20 11.76 -9.95
N GLN A 280 3.10 11.06 -10.12
CA GLN A 280 1.82 11.65 -10.52
C GLN A 280 0.75 11.30 -9.48
N GLU A 281 -0.04 12.30 -9.09
CA GLU A 281 -1.22 12.13 -8.24
C GLU A 281 -2.46 12.59 -8.98
N ARG A 282 -3.49 11.75 -9.04
CA ARG A 282 -4.77 12.05 -9.67
C ARG A 282 -5.91 11.72 -8.74
N VAL A 283 -6.68 12.72 -8.36
CA VAL A 283 -7.83 12.55 -7.47
C VAL A 283 -9.09 13.06 -8.13
N LEU A 284 -10.07 12.19 -8.26
CA LEU A 284 -11.42 12.54 -8.70
C LEU A 284 -12.36 12.55 -7.50
N MET A 285 -12.93 13.71 -7.22
CA MET A 285 -13.97 13.86 -6.21
C MET A 285 -15.35 13.64 -6.86
N VAL A 286 -16.13 12.72 -6.30
CA VAL A 286 -17.47 12.38 -6.79
C VAL A 286 -18.52 12.84 -5.78
N GLY A 287 -19.45 13.68 -6.23
CA GLY A 287 -20.49 14.28 -5.37
C GLY A 287 -20.06 15.60 -4.71
N SER A 288 -21.02 16.37 -4.22
CA SER A 288 -20.83 17.72 -3.67
C SER A 288 -20.05 17.73 -2.36
N GLU A 289 -20.24 16.71 -1.53
CA GLU A 289 -19.68 16.62 -0.17
C GLU A 289 -18.25 16.05 -0.15
N ALA A 290 -17.79 15.47 -1.25
CA ALA A 290 -16.45 14.89 -1.34
C ALA A 290 -15.37 15.96 -1.15
N LYS A 291 -14.34 15.63 -0.36
CA LYS A 291 -13.19 16.52 -0.11
C LYS A 291 -11.90 15.72 -0.28
N ALA A 292 -10.94 16.30 -0.99
CA ALA A 292 -9.65 15.67 -1.17
C ALA A 292 -8.50 16.67 -1.07
N VAL A 293 -7.37 16.17 -0.58
CA VAL A 293 -6.09 16.89 -0.54
C VAL A 293 -5.05 16.03 -1.24
N THR A 294 -4.29 16.62 -2.15
CA THR A 294 -3.08 16.02 -2.74
C THR A 294 -1.87 16.79 -2.25
N SER A 295 -0.78 16.08 -1.99
CA SER A 295 0.46 16.70 -1.49
C SER A 295 1.70 15.96 -1.98
N PRO A 296 2.03 16.06 -3.29
CA PRO A 296 3.26 15.48 -3.80
C PRO A 296 4.48 16.23 -3.27
N SER A 297 5.54 15.51 -2.93
CA SER A 297 6.80 16.07 -2.40
C SER A 297 8.02 15.48 -3.11
N LEU A 298 9.03 16.32 -3.28
CA LEU A 298 10.36 15.95 -3.77
C LEU A 298 11.41 16.36 -2.73
N ASP A 299 12.00 15.37 -2.07
CA ASP A 299 13.08 15.55 -1.09
C ASP A 299 14.42 15.22 -1.75
N ILE A 300 15.03 16.20 -2.43
CA ILE A 300 16.20 15.96 -3.28
C ILE A 300 17.46 16.47 -2.60
N TYR A 301 18.40 15.57 -2.32
CA TYR A 301 19.69 15.84 -1.69
C TYR A 301 20.88 15.68 -2.66
N GLU A 302 20.61 15.37 -3.95
CA GLU A 302 21.61 15.22 -5.01
C GLU A 302 21.34 16.22 -6.16
N LYS A 303 22.39 16.72 -6.80
CA LYS A 303 22.27 17.78 -7.81
C LYS A 303 22.05 17.25 -9.24
N ASP A 304 22.71 16.16 -9.60
CA ASP A 304 22.65 15.59 -10.95
C ASP A 304 21.58 14.50 -11.00
N VAL A 305 20.32 14.92 -11.06
CA VAL A 305 19.14 14.04 -11.08
C VAL A 305 18.03 14.63 -11.96
N GLN A 306 17.10 13.78 -12.37
CA GLN A 306 15.89 14.16 -13.08
C GLN A 306 14.68 13.76 -12.25
N ALA A 307 14.03 14.71 -11.60
CA ALA A 307 12.86 14.45 -10.81
C ALA A 307 11.71 15.39 -11.19
N LYS A 308 10.52 14.83 -11.31
CA LYS A 308 9.31 15.60 -11.56
C LYS A 308 8.16 15.03 -10.77
N HIS A 309 7.24 15.89 -10.37
CA HIS A 309 5.94 15.50 -9.86
C HIS A 309 4.82 16.28 -10.53
N GLY A 310 3.63 15.72 -10.51
CA GLY A 310 2.40 16.38 -10.93
C GLY A 310 1.26 15.98 -10.03
N SER A 311 0.30 16.88 -9.85
CA SER A 311 -0.90 16.62 -9.07
C SER A 311 -2.10 17.21 -9.79
N TRP A 312 -3.16 16.42 -9.85
CA TRP A 312 -4.45 16.85 -10.32
C TRP A 312 -5.54 16.42 -9.32
N ALA A 313 -6.34 17.36 -8.90
CA ALA A 313 -7.52 17.10 -8.10
C ALA A 313 -8.71 17.86 -8.69
N GLY A 314 -9.77 17.14 -9.02
CA GLY A 314 -10.93 17.72 -9.68
C GLY A 314 -12.22 17.00 -9.34
N ARG A 315 -13.33 17.57 -9.81
CA ARG A 315 -14.66 16.95 -9.78
C ARG A 315 -15.06 16.64 -11.22
N ILE A 316 -16.00 15.71 -11.37
CA ILE A 316 -16.64 15.52 -12.67
C ILE A 316 -17.38 16.81 -13.01
N GLY A 317 -17.05 17.42 -14.13
CA GLY A 317 -17.64 18.68 -14.57
C GLY A 317 -19.10 18.50 -14.94
N SER A 318 -19.92 19.51 -14.67
CA SER A 318 -21.34 19.52 -15.09
C SER A 318 -21.50 19.35 -16.61
N ASN A 319 -20.57 19.93 -17.38
CA ASN A 319 -20.57 19.80 -18.85
C ASN A 319 -20.21 18.38 -19.31
N GLU A 320 -19.29 17.70 -18.61
CA GLU A 320 -18.94 16.30 -18.89
C GLU A 320 -20.13 15.38 -18.61
N LEU A 321 -20.76 15.55 -17.43
CA LEU A 321 -21.97 14.79 -17.09
C LEU A 321 -23.11 15.08 -18.07
N PHE A 322 -23.34 16.34 -18.43
CA PHE A 322 -24.35 16.72 -19.42
C PHE A 322 -24.08 16.06 -20.78
N TYR A 323 -22.83 16.08 -21.25
CA TYR A 323 -22.45 15.44 -22.52
C TYR A 323 -22.71 13.93 -22.47
N LEU A 324 -22.28 13.24 -21.42
CA LEU A 324 -22.48 11.79 -21.29
C LEU A 324 -23.97 11.44 -21.20
N ARG A 325 -24.75 12.22 -20.46
CA ARG A 325 -26.21 12.05 -20.36
C ARG A 325 -26.91 12.32 -21.69
N SER A 326 -26.49 13.30 -22.48
CA SER A 326 -27.01 13.55 -23.81
C SER A 326 -26.72 12.40 -24.80
N ARG A 327 -25.78 11.53 -24.49
CA ARG A 327 -25.47 10.30 -25.22
C ARG A 327 -26.23 9.08 -24.72
N GLY A 328 -27.20 9.26 -23.81
CA GLY A 328 -28.10 8.22 -23.34
C GLY A 328 -27.66 7.51 -22.06
N LEU A 329 -26.57 7.93 -21.41
CA LEU A 329 -26.19 7.39 -20.11
C LEU A 329 -27.02 8.05 -19.00
N ASN A 330 -27.43 7.27 -18.01
CA ASN A 330 -27.92 7.86 -16.75
C ASN A 330 -26.73 8.42 -15.93
N GLU A 331 -27.01 9.08 -14.82
CA GLU A 331 -25.96 9.74 -14.03
C GLU A 331 -24.96 8.74 -13.45
N GLU A 332 -25.43 7.60 -12.96
CA GLU A 332 -24.60 6.54 -12.39
C GLU A 332 -23.69 5.93 -13.44
N GLN A 333 -24.22 5.62 -14.61
CA GLN A 333 -23.45 5.12 -15.75
C GLN A 333 -22.39 6.13 -16.23
N ALA A 334 -22.72 7.43 -16.23
CA ALA A 334 -21.78 8.48 -16.60
C ALA A 334 -20.62 8.56 -15.58
N VAL A 335 -20.93 8.53 -14.29
CA VAL A 335 -19.94 8.51 -13.22
C VAL A 335 -19.07 7.25 -13.31
N ALA A 336 -19.68 6.07 -13.49
CA ALA A 336 -18.96 4.81 -13.63
C ALA A 336 -17.99 4.82 -14.82
N LEU A 337 -18.40 5.42 -15.95
CA LEU A 337 -17.53 5.55 -17.13
C LEU A 337 -16.31 6.44 -16.85
N VAL A 338 -16.48 7.55 -16.14
CA VAL A 338 -15.37 8.44 -15.76
C VAL A 338 -14.43 7.75 -14.77
N LEU A 339 -14.96 7.00 -13.80
CA LEU A 339 -14.18 6.19 -12.87
C LEU A 339 -13.39 5.09 -13.58
N ARG A 340 -13.98 4.44 -14.60
CA ARG A 340 -13.25 3.48 -15.45
C ARG A 340 -12.06 4.13 -16.14
N GLY A 341 -12.20 5.34 -16.65
CA GLY A 341 -11.09 6.10 -17.23
C GLY A 341 -10.01 6.44 -16.21
N LEU A 342 -10.40 6.85 -14.99
CA LEU A 342 -9.45 7.11 -13.91
C LEU A 342 -8.65 5.85 -13.55
N PHE A 343 -9.31 4.70 -13.41
CA PHE A 343 -8.72 3.45 -12.94
C PHE A 343 -8.28 2.49 -14.07
N GLU A 344 -8.23 2.95 -15.31
CA GLU A 344 -7.86 2.12 -16.47
C GLU A 344 -6.59 1.25 -16.23
N PRO A 345 -5.46 1.77 -15.71
CA PRO A 345 -4.29 0.94 -15.46
C PRO A 345 -4.50 -0.14 -14.40
N LEU A 346 -5.41 0.09 -13.44
CA LEU A 346 -5.77 -0.88 -12.41
C LEU A 346 -6.72 -1.95 -12.98
N LEU A 347 -7.64 -1.55 -13.85
CA LEU A 347 -8.59 -2.44 -14.52
C LEU A 347 -7.92 -3.41 -15.49
N SER A 348 -6.70 -3.10 -15.95
CA SER A 348 -5.89 -4.05 -16.72
C SER A 348 -5.35 -5.23 -15.88
N VAL A 349 -5.36 -5.09 -14.55
CA VAL A 349 -4.78 -6.05 -13.60
C VAL A 349 -5.85 -6.70 -12.73
N PHE A 350 -6.85 -5.94 -12.30
CA PHE A 350 -7.92 -6.39 -11.39
C PHE A 350 -9.27 -6.42 -12.09
N PRO A 351 -10.18 -7.33 -11.71
CA PRO A 351 -11.57 -7.31 -12.18
C PRO A 351 -12.25 -5.98 -11.89
N ALA A 352 -13.07 -5.50 -12.84
CA ALA A 352 -13.76 -4.22 -12.70
C ALA A 352 -14.69 -4.17 -11.47
N ALA A 353 -15.36 -5.27 -11.15
CA ALA A 353 -16.21 -5.39 -9.96
C ALA A 353 -15.43 -5.15 -8.65
N ASP A 354 -14.17 -5.60 -8.58
CA ASP A 354 -13.32 -5.41 -7.39
C ASP A 354 -12.81 -3.96 -7.24
N VAL A 355 -12.65 -3.23 -8.35
CA VAL A 355 -12.10 -1.86 -8.37
C VAL A 355 -13.20 -0.81 -8.27
N LEU A 356 -14.32 -1.03 -8.89
CA LEU A 356 -15.40 -0.04 -9.02
C LEU A 356 -16.60 -0.35 -8.11
N GLY A 357 -16.62 -1.53 -7.46
CA GLY A 357 -17.70 -1.93 -6.55
C GLY A 357 -19.08 -1.88 -7.21
N ASP A 358 -20.11 -1.74 -6.38
CA ASP A 358 -21.51 -1.68 -6.80
C ASP A 358 -21.87 -0.45 -7.67
N THR A 359 -20.91 0.43 -7.94
CA THR A 359 -21.13 1.60 -8.84
C THR A 359 -21.31 1.18 -10.31
N ILE A 360 -21.17 -0.12 -10.64
CA ILE A 360 -21.26 -0.61 -12.03
C ILE A 360 -22.53 -1.41 -12.30
N ASP A 361 -23.21 -1.91 -11.27
CA ASP A 361 -24.37 -2.81 -11.40
C ASP A 361 -25.72 -2.05 -11.50
N GLY A 362 -25.68 -0.77 -11.79
CA GLY A 362 -26.84 0.06 -12.09
C GLY A 362 -27.12 0.22 -13.58
#